data_741d152be96811fccad947f860494aa7
#
_entry.id   741d152be96811fccad947f860494aa7
#
_cell.length_a   1.000
_cell.length_b   1.000
_cell.length_c   1.000
_cell.angle_alpha   90.00
_cell.angle_beta   90.00
_cell.angle_gamma   90.00
#
_symmetry.space_group_name_H-M   'P 1'
#
loop_
_entity.id
_entity.type
_entity.pdbx_description
1 polymer ?
#
loop_
_entity_poly.entity_id
_entity_poly.type
_entity_poly.pdbx_seq_one_letter_code
_entity_poly.pdbx_strand_id
1 'polypeptide(L)'
;MSSRAIFSWSRGLNGPSVSFHVKYKIGNGSFKHATTEDTTFEIDNLKPQSQVTFKVRSVGVAPNNKKSTFVTTVITIPKESITETASPVIPEIILPPSPVNVTVEATTNNEAIVKWTIPASYTGNREELVAIIRHSALTDGTGVWPDSTLLRKVAAVTDYVILPLMNGEYLIKFEDLQHNKSENATSAVINLPEELPKLLVQTVREDQGIAPFAGQRNDCFYSDEYDALVLDTDDEIDDKVDFEEGYLQNIDFGGTLKTSGEYFFQNTVDLGGIFTVQFNRILKIRGLYPNDTIDLHFTNIDQWSDFDGALPDETNGILNFRKSNDPFSDDQIQDENTEFLLLEDGSKFNQEDSNTYGEFVPLENGRYTGRVFQFKLDLSSEYNDQTPLIDELGYQLLFENRTESDGSISSGAGAKAVTFSKAFYQTPKLGITASNMASGDYYVISSESRTGFSITFFNSSNAAIDRTFSYQANGFGAEGA
;
A
#
# COMPACT_ATOMS: atom_id res chain seq x y z
N MET A 1 6.11 50.54 -13.89
CA MET A 1 7.06 49.76 -14.69
C MET A 1 6.89 48.30 -14.29
N SER A 2 6.80 47.41 -15.24
CA SER A 2 6.75 45.97 -14.96
C SER A 2 8.18 45.45 -14.91
N SER A 3 8.52 44.68 -13.88
CA SER A 3 9.83 44.05 -13.74
C SER A 3 9.81 42.66 -14.39
N ARG A 4 10.98 42.16 -14.74
CA ARG A 4 11.21 40.86 -15.34
C ARG A 4 12.21 40.07 -14.49
N ALA A 5 11.98 38.78 -14.32
CA ALA A 5 12.94 37.88 -13.71
C ALA A 5 13.39 36.83 -14.74
N ILE A 6 14.69 36.58 -14.80
CA ILE A 6 15.30 35.56 -15.64
C ILE A 6 15.94 34.54 -14.72
N PHE A 7 15.51 33.29 -14.81
CA PHE A 7 16.08 32.15 -14.10
C PHE A 7 16.96 31.37 -15.06
N SER A 8 18.17 31.05 -14.63
CA SER A 8 19.10 30.23 -15.42
C SER A 8 19.63 29.06 -14.59
N TRP A 9 19.89 27.95 -15.27
CA TRP A 9 20.43 26.73 -14.65
C TRP A 9 21.40 26.04 -15.59
N SER A 10 22.26 25.18 -15.06
CA SER A 10 23.17 24.37 -15.87
C SER A 10 22.57 22.98 -16.12
N ARG A 11 22.86 22.37 -17.27
CA ARG A 11 22.60 20.96 -17.52
C ARG A 11 23.49 20.12 -16.62
N GLY A 12 22.93 19.15 -15.91
CA GLY A 12 23.70 18.22 -15.08
C GLY A 12 24.65 17.35 -15.94
N LEU A 13 25.73 16.88 -15.33
CA LEU A 13 26.80 16.13 -16.03
C LEU A 13 26.39 14.69 -16.41
N ASN A 14 25.30 14.17 -15.89
CA ASN A 14 24.93 12.74 -15.99
C ASN A 14 23.81 12.45 -16.99
N GLY A 15 24.06 12.75 -18.27
CA GLY A 15 23.22 12.29 -19.35
C GLY A 15 22.49 13.38 -20.15
N PRO A 16 21.99 13.08 -21.34
CA PRO A 16 21.26 14.05 -22.15
C PRO A 16 19.87 14.29 -21.58
N SER A 17 19.69 15.36 -20.82
CA SER A 17 18.34 15.89 -20.58
C SER A 17 17.88 16.58 -21.87
N VAL A 18 16.66 16.25 -22.31
CA VAL A 18 16.06 16.83 -23.52
C VAL A 18 15.23 18.03 -23.17
N SER A 19 14.60 18.04 -22.00
CA SER A 19 13.74 19.14 -21.59
C SER A 19 13.80 19.38 -20.08
N PHE A 20 13.28 20.53 -19.67
CA PHE A 20 13.13 20.90 -18.28
C PHE A 20 11.65 21.23 -17.99
N HIS A 21 11.12 20.68 -16.92
CA HIS A 21 9.86 21.12 -16.36
C HIS A 21 10.11 22.28 -15.42
N VAL A 22 9.39 23.35 -15.67
CA VAL A 22 9.42 24.59 -14.89
C VAL A 22 8.05 24.79 -14.28
N LYS A 23 8.01 25.12 -13.00
CA LYS A 23 6.79 25.66 -12.39
C LYS A 23 7.13 26.88 -11.54
N TYR A 24 6.23 27.86 -11.55
CA TYR A 24 6.44 29.08 -10.78
C TYR A 24 5.11 29.67 -10.30
N LYS A 25 5.16 30.34 -9.15
CA LYS A 25 4.06 31.11 -8.62
C LYS A 25 4.50 32.50 -8.20
N ILE A 26 3.57 33.45 -8.20
CA ILE A 26 3.79 34.84 -7.79
C ILE A 26 2.94 35.11 -6.55
N GLY A 27 3.58 35.38 -5.42
CA GLY A 27 2.91 35.54 -4.12
C GLY A 27 2.22 34.25 -3.68
N ASN A 28 0.96 34.37 -3.28
CA ASN A 28 0.10 33.25 -2.86
C ASN A 28 -0.74 32.68 -4.02
N GLY A 29 -0.41 33.01 -5.27
CA GLY A 29 -1.12 32.46 -6.43
C GLY A 29 -0.76 31.00 -6.70
N SER A 30 -1.57 30.34 -7.55
CA SER A 30 -1.34 28.99 -8.03
C SER A 30 -0.04 28.85 -8.82
N PHE A 31 0.55 27.66 -8.87
CA PHE A 31 1.68 27.39 -9.71
C PHE A 31 1.28 27.40 -11.19
N LYS A 32 2.08 28.07 -12.00
CA LYS A 32 2.06 27.99 -13.45
C LYS A 32 3.14 27.02 -13.91
N HIS A 33 2.86 26.23 -14.93
CA HIS A 33 3.70 25.15 -15.42
C HIS A 33 4.20 25.48 -16.83
N ALA A 34 5.41 25.06 -17.15
CA ALA A 34 5.99 25.16 -18.47
C ALA A 34 7.02 24.05 -18.73
N THR A 35 7.22 23.69 -19.98
CA THR A 35 8.31 22.82 -20.42
C THR A 35 9.22 23.60 -21.38
N THR A 36 10.52 23.51 -21.21
CA THR A 36 11.50 24.16 -22.07
C THR A 36 12.71 23.24 -22.30
N GLU A 37 13.35 23.39 -23.47
CA GLU A 37 14.65 22.78 -23.75
C GLU A 37 15.80 23.72 -23.40
N ASP A 38 15.50 24.99 -23.14
CA ASP A 38 16.48 26.00 -22.78
C ASP A 38 16.89 25.85 -21.31
N THR A 39 18.05 26.37 -21.00
CA THR A 39 18.57 26.48 -19.62
C THR A 39 18.26 27.83 -19.01
N THR A 40 17.29 28.54 -19.55
CA THR A 40 16.79 29.83 -19.04
C THR A 40 15.28 29.89 -19.16
N PHE A 41 14.64 30.57 -18.22
CA PHE A 41 13.22 30.84 -18.21
C PHE A 41 12.93 32.25 -17.74
N GLU A 42 12.06 32.96 -18.44
CA GLU A 42 11.77 34.36 -18.22
C GLU A 42 10.34 34.56 -17.76
N ILE A 43 10.16 35.33 -16.70
CA ILE A 43 8.85 35.70 -16.16
C ILE A 43 8.71 37.22 -16.22
N ASP A 44 7.77 37.69 -17.03
CA ASP A 44 7.50 39.10 -17.24
C ASP A 44 6.39 39.64 -16.36
N ASN A 45 6.23 40.97 -16.38
CA ASN A 45 5.14 41.70 -15.73
C ASN A 45 5.06 41.55 -14.21
N LEU A 46 6.17 41.28 -13.55
CA LEU A 46 6.25 41.16 -12.11
C LEU A 46 6.03 42.50 -11.40
N LYS A 47 5.25 42.50 -10.35
CA LYS A 47 5.05 43.68 -9.49
C LYS A 47 6.20 43.84 -8.52
N PRO A 48 6.69 45.06 -8.25
CA PRO A 48 7.66 45.27 -7.18
C PRO A 48 7.19 44.70 -5.84
N GLN A 49 8.11 44.14 -5.05
CA GLN A 49 7.87 43.46 -3.78
C GLN A 49 7.06 42.14 -3.85
N SER A 50 6.68 41.69 -5.03
CA SER A 50 6.12 40.33 -5.14
C SER A 50 7.20 39.28 -4.93
N GLN A 51 6.84 38.19 -4.29
CA GLN A 51 7.69 37.01 -4.13
C GLN A 51 7.41 36.06 -5.31
N VAL A 52 8.46 35.57 -5.96
CA VAL A 52 8.36 34.54 -6.98
C VAL A 52 9.01 33.27 -6.46
N THR A 53 8.23 32.20 -6.37
CA THR A 53 8.74 30.85 -6.14
C THR A 53 8.91 30.19 -7.49
N PHE A 54 10.14 29.76 -7.82
CA PHE A 54 10.49 29.11 -9.08
C PHE A 54 11.06 27.73 -8.79
N LYS A 55 10.57 26.72 -9.51
CA LYS A 55 11.03 25.34 -9.40
C LYS A 55 11.38 24.81 -10.80
N VAL A 56 12.48 24.09 -10.93
CA VAL A 56 12.90 23.47 -12.19
C VAL A 56 13.44 22.08 -11.96
N ARG A 57 13.13 21.16 -12.86
CA ARG A 57 13.71 19.80 -12.89
C ARG A 57 14.02 19.37 -14.31
N SER A 58 14.99 18.48 -14.48
CA SER A 58 15.31 17.87 -15.77
C SER A 58 14.39 16.69 -16.07
N VAL A 59 14.14 16.47 -17.37
CA VAL A 59 13.40 15.32 -17.90
C VAL A 59 14.30 14.61 -18.90
N GLY A 60 14.52 13.33 -18.71
CA GLY A 60 15.38 12.50 -19.57
C GLY A 60 14.73 12.16 -20.91
N VAL A 61 15.52 11.52 -21.78
CA VAL A 61 15.10 11.05 -23.12
C VAL A 61 14.33 9.73 -23.00
N ALA A 62 13.32 9.54 -23.88
CA ALA A 62 12.68 8.23 -24.06
C ALA A 62 13.74 7.13 -24.38
N PRO A 63 13.57 5.88 -23.92
CA PRO A 63 12.36 5.36 -23.24
C PRO A 63 12.30 5.65 -21.74
N ASN A 64 13.36 6.09 -21.10
CA ASN A 64 13.44 6.14 -19.64
C ASN A 64 12.84 7.40 -19.00
N ASN A 65 12.53 8.45 -19.77
CA ASN A 65 11.90 9.72 -19.33
C ASN A 65 12.09 10.10 -17.83
N LYS A 66 13.23 9.71 -17.24
CA LYS A 66 13.52 9.94 -15.82
C LYS A 66 13.49 11.43 -15.52
N LYS A 67 12.85 11.83 -14.43
CA LYS A 67 12.77 13.21 -13.96
C LYS A 67 13.62 13.37 -12.71
N SER A 68 14.37 14.46 -12.63
CA SER A 68 15.04 14.83 -11.38
C SER A 68 14.02 15.43 -10.40
N THR A 69 14.37 15.55 -9.13
CA THR A 69 13.63 16.38 -8.19
C THR A 69 13.64 17.85 -8.62
N PHE A 70 12.69 18.62 -8.13
CA PHE A 70 12.67 20.06 -8.35
C PHE A 70 13.75 20.76 -7.53
N VAL A 71 14.50 21.64 -8.19
CA VAL A 71 15.31 22.65 -7.53
C VAL A 71 14.44 23.89 -7.35
N THR A 72 14.30 24.36 -6.12
CA THR A 72 13.43 25.48 -5.78
C THR A 72 14.26 26.73 -5.47
N THR A 73 13.87 27.85 -6.06
CA THR A 73 14.43 29.18 -5.76
C THR A 73 13.29 30.14 -5.48
N VAL A 74 13.43 30.96 -4.44
CA VAL A 74 12.48 32.02 -4.08
C VAL A 74 13.19 33.35 -4.19
N ILE A 75 12.64 34.27 -4.98
CA ILE A 75 13.15 35.65 -5.10
C ILE A 75 12.06 36.63 -4.74
N THR A 76 12.46 37.77 -4.17
CA THR A 76 11.58 38.91 -3.96
C THR A 76 11.96 40.00 -4.96
N ILE A 77 10.99 40.49 -5.74
CA ILE A 77 11.23 41.54 -6.72
C ILE A 77 11.57 42.83 -6.00
N PRO A 78 12.74 43.46 -6.27
CA PRO A 78 13.15 44.69 -5.63
C PRO A 78 12.14 45.82 -5.82
N LYS A 79 12.11 46.76 -4.88
CA LYS A 79 11.26 47.97 -4.96
C LYS A 79 11.70 48.92 -6.08
N GLU A 80 12.97 48.86 -6.43
CA GLU A 80 13.56 49.61 -7.56
C GLU A 80 14.03 48.60 -8.59
N SER A 81 13.76 48.89 -9.90
CA SER A 81 14.10 48.01 -11.02
C SER A 81 15.61 47.81 -11.12
N ILE A 82 16.15 46.81 -10.46
CA ILE A 82 17.48 46.30 -10.71
C ILE A 82 17.30 45.01 -11.50
N THR A 83 17.98 44.87 -12.60
CA THR A 83 18.04 43.60 -13.33
C THR A 83 18.97 42.66 -12.57
N GLU A 84 18.46 41.93 -11.58
CA GLU A 84 19.23 40.86 -10.97
C GLU A 84 19.10 39.59 -11.78
N THR A 85 20.23 39.10 -12.24
CA THR A 85 20.33 37.75 -12.81
C THR A 85 20.53 36.80 -11.65
N ALA A 86 19.45 36.18 -11.17
CA ALA A 86 19.60 35.08 -10.24
C ALA A 86 20.09 33.86 -11.03
N SER A 87 21.33 33.49 -10.82
CA SER A 87 21.87 32.20 -11.26
C SER A 87 21.72 31.25 -10.07
N PRO A 88 20.73 30.38 -10.01
CA PRO A 88 20.77 29.32 -9.02
C PRO A 88 21.97 28.44 -9.38
N VAL A 89 22.96 28.40 -8.50
CA VAL A 89 23.90 27.29 -8.50
C VAL A 89 23.04 26.09 -8.13
N ILE A 90 22.69 25.27 -9.11
CA ILE A 90 22.04 24.00 -8.81
C ILE A 90 23.13 23.22 -8.05
N PRO A 91 22.94 22.98 -6.73
CA PRO A 91 23.88 22.11 -6.05
C PRO A 91 23.92 20.80 -6.84
N GLU A 92 25.10 20.26 -7.05
CA GLU A 92 25.26 18.93 -7.61
C GLU A 92 24.35 18.01 -6.78
N ILE A 93 23.30 17.47 -7.42
CA ILE A 93 22.38 16.56 -6.74
C ILE A 93 23.18 15.29 -6.48
N ILE A 94 23.69 15.17 -5.26
CA ILE A 94 24.34 13.94 -4.82
C ILE A 94 23.19 12.96 -4.59
N LEU A 95 22.94 12.13 -5.62
CA LEU A 95 21.95 11.07 -5.49
C LEU A 95 22.37 10.11 -4.35
N PRO A 96 21.39 9.56 -3.62
CA PRO A 96 21.68 8.48 -2.70
C PRO A 96 22.47 7.36 -3.39
N PRO A 97 23.48 6.79 -2.75
CA PRO A 97 24.24 5.70 -3.35
C PRO A 97 23.36 4.46 -3.44
N SER A 98 23.61 3.57 -4.39
CA SER A 98 22.99 2.25 -4.37
C SER A 98 23.47 1.45 -3.16
N PRO A 99 22.59 0.69 -2.47
CA PRO A 99 23.00 -0.23 -1.41
C PRO A 99 24.06 -1.21 -1.89
N VAL A 100 24.96 -1.63 -1.01
CA VAL A 100 25.93 -2.68 -1.30
C VAL A 100 25.83 -3.80 -0.27
N ASN A 101 26.38 -4.97 -0.60
CA ASN A 101 26.38 -6.15 0.28
C ASN A 101 24.95 -6.53 0.74
N VAL A 102 23.98 -6.44 -0.16
CA VAL A 102 22.60 -6.85 0.16
C VAL A 102 22.57 -8.36 0.31
N THR A 103 22.05 -8.83 1.43
CA THR A 103 21.87 -10.25 1.73
C THR A 103 20.50 -10.51 2.33
N VAL A 104 19.97 -11.70 2.12
CA VAL A 104 18.74 -12.18 2.75
C VAL A 104 18.97 -13.54 3.39
N GLU A 105 18.58 -13.70 4.64
CA GLU A 105 18.74 -14.92 5.41
C GLU A 105 17.39 -15.33 6.01
N ALA A 106 16.99 -16.59 5.82
CA ALA A 106 15.78 -17.14 6.47
C ALA A 106 16.05 -17.43 7.95
N THR A 107 15.10 -17.05 8.80
CA THR A 107 15.10 -17.46 10.21
C THR A 107 14.23 -18.70 10.43
N THR A 108 14.37 -19.32 11.61
CA THR A 108 13.53 -20.46 12.02
C THR A 108 12.05 -20.06 12.24
N ASN A 109 11.76 -18.76 12.35
CA ASN A 109 10.43 -18.23 12.63
C ASN A 109 9.65 -17.82 11.36
N ASN A 110 10.05 -18.29 10.18
CA ASN A 110 9.49 -17.87 8.90
C ASN A 110 9.65 -16.36 8.62
N GLU A 111 10.74 -15.78 9.08
CA GLU A 111 11.11 -14.40 8.83
C GLU A 111 12.36 -14.35 7.96
N ALA A 112 12.50 -13.30 7.17
CA ALA A 112 13.68 -12.95 6.41
C ALA A 112 14.42 -11.80 7.10
N ILE A 113 15.70 -11.96 7.38
CA ILE A 113 16.56 -10.85 7.77
C ILE A 113 17.21 -10.34 6.49
N VAL A 114 16.82 -9.15 6.07
CA VAL A 114 17.41 -8.47 4.92
C VAL A 114 18.42 -7.46 5.42
N LYS A 115 19.66 -7.53 4.95
CA LYS A 115 20.79 -6.69 5.39
C LYS A 115 21.35 -5.92 4.20
N TRP A 116 21.93 -4.77 4.47
CA TRP A 116 22.60 -3.92 3.49
C TRP A 116 23.73 -3.12 4.12
N THR A 117 24.52 -2.47 3.28
CA THR A 117 25.55 -1.56 3.73
C THR A 117 25.46 -0.25 2.92
N ILE A 118 25.55 0.90 3.59
CA ILE A 118 25.73 2.18 2.94
C ILE A 118 27.18 2.27 2.47
N PRO A 119 27.46 2.51 1.17
CA PRO A 119 28.83 2.59 0.67
C PRO A 119 29.69 3.58 1.46
N ALA A 120 30.94 3.20 1.74
CA ALA A 120 31.89 4.06 2.46
C ALA A 120 32.21 5.36 1.69
N SER A 121 32.09 5.31 0.35
CA SER A 121 32.30 6.46 -0.55
C SER A 121 31.21 7.53 -0.49
N TYR A 122 30.06 7.23 0.14
CA TYR A 122 29.00 8.21 0.29
C TYR A 122 29.38 9.29 1.29
N THR A 123 29.44 10.54 0.84
CA THR A 123 29.84 11.71 1.61
C THR A 123 28.66 12.52 2.17
N GLY A 124 27.43 12.17 1.77
CA GLY A 124 26.21 12.81 2.25
C GLY A 124 25.84 12.39 3.69
N ASN A 125 24.74 12.92 4.20
CA ASN A 125 24.25 12.60 5.54
C ASN A 125 23.58 11.20 5.54
N ARG A 126 24.22 10.25 6.20
CA ARG A 126 23.74 8.86 6.29
C ARG A 126 22.49 8.71 7.17
N GLU A 127 22.32 9.58 8.16
CA GLU A 127 21.19 9.58 9.08
C GLU A 127 19.88 10.00 8.39
N GLU A 128 19.98 10.69 7.25
CA GLU A 128 18.85 11.14 6.44
C GLU A 128 18.43 10.11 5.37
N LEU A 129 19.18 9.01 5.22
CA LEU A 129 18.85 7.99 4.25
C LEU A 129 17.79 7.02 4.80
N VAL A 130 16.79 6.75 3.96
CA VAL A 130 15.77 5.73 4.17
C VAL A 130 16.04 4.56 3.21
N ALA A 131 16.08 3.34 3.72
CA ALA A 131 16.09 2.14 2.91
C ALA A 131 14.66 1.77 2.55
N ILE A 132 14.38 1.68 1.26
CA ILE A 132 13.13 1.20 0.70
C ILE A 132 13.34 -0.24 0.30
N ILE A 133 12.54 -1.16 0.84
CA ILE A 133 12.65 -2.58 0.54
C ILE A 133 11.40 -3.02 -0.22
N ARG A 134 11.61 -3.63 -1.37
CA ARG A 134 10.57 -4.22 -2.22
C ARG A 134 10.82 -5.70 -2.44
N HIS A 135 9.81 -6.42 -2.90
CA HIS A 135 9.88 -7.85 -3.18
C HIS A 135 9.34 -8.17 -4.56
N SER A 136 10.07 -9.01 -5.28
CA SER A 136 9.64 -9.67 -6.53
C SER A 136 9.54 -11.18 -6.28
N ALA A 137 8.50 -11.83 -6.81
CA ALA A 137 8.35 -13.27 -6.74
C ALA A 137 9.33 -14.05 -7.65
N LEU A 138 10.09 -13.34 -8.50
CA LEU A 138 11.10 -13.95 -9.36
C LEU A 138 12.30 -14.44 -8.53
N THR A 139 12.78 -15.64 -8.85
CA THR A 139 13.85 -16.30 -8.10
C THR A 139 15.18 -16.39 -8.86
N ASP A 140 15.22 -15.78 -10.04
CA ASP A 140 16.36 -15.83 -10.97
C ASP A 140 17.23 -14.55 -10.95
N GLY A 141 16.90 -13.58 -10.08
CA GLY A 141 17.61 -12.32 -9.99
C GLY A 141 17.24 -11.31 -11.09
N THR A 142 16.14 -11.55 -11.81
CA THR A 142 15.65 -10.67 -12.88
C THR A 142 14.56 -9.72 -12.42
N GLY A 143 14.26 -9.69 -11.13
CA GLY A 143 13.27 -8.79 -10.55
C GLY A 143 13.59 -7.32 -10.84
N VAL A 144 12.62 -6.59 -11.37
CA VAL A 144 12.76 -5.17 -11.68
C VAL A 144 12.03 -4.33 -10.63
N TRP A 145 12.65 -3.22 -10.27
CA TRP A 145 12.12 -2.32 -9.24
C TRP A 145 10.68 -1.89 -9.49
N PRO A 146 10.27 -1.46 -10.69
CA PRO A 146 8.90 -1.03 -10.96
C PRO A 146 7.84 -2.09 -10.67
N ASP A 147 8.13 -3.35 -10.99
CA ASP A 147 7.18 -4.46 -10.91
C ASP A 147 7.18 -5.17 -9.54
N SER A 148 8.00 -4.68 -8.62
CA SER A 148 8.13 -5.26 -7.29
C SER A 148 7.20 -4.60 -6.28
N THR A 149 6.76 -5.35 -5.27
CA THR A 149 5.84 -4.88 -4.23
C THR A 149 6.60 -4.25 -3.07
N LEU A 150 6.20 -3.06 -2.63
CA LEU A 150 6.76 -2.42 -1.44
C LEU A 150 6.47 -3.26 -0.20
N LEU A 151 7.50 -3.57 0.57
CA LEU A 151 7.38 -4.23 1.86
C LEU A 151 7.50 -3.25 3.02
N ARG A 152 8.55 -2.44 3.01
CA ARG A 152 8.84 -1.55 4.14
C ARG A 152 9.82 -0.42 3.77
N LYS A 153 9.70 0.69 4.50
CA LYS A 153 10.70 1.77 4.55
C LYS A 153 11.26 1.85 5.99
N VAL A 154 12.57 1.92 6.12
CA VAL A 154 13.28 2.03 7.43
C VAL A 154 14.49 2.94 7.30
N ALA A 155 14.98 3.50 8.41
CA ALA A 155 16.22 4.27 8.39
C ALA A 155 17.37 3.41 7.85
N ALA A 156 18.12 3.89 6.85
CA ALA A 156 19.17 3.10 6.21
C ALA A 156 20.34 2.75 7.15
N VAL A 157 20.55 3.55 8.19
CA VAL A 157 21.58 3.32 9.22
C VAL A 157 21.30 2.11 10.13
N THR A 158 20.09 1.55 10.11
CA THR A 158 19.78 0.32 10.86
C THR A 158 20.47 -0.91 10.28
N ASP A 159 20.95 -0.82 9.04
CA ASP A 159 21.67 -1.83 8.27
C ASP A 159 20.96 -3.18 8.06
N TYR A 160 19.81 -3.39 8.66
CA TYR A 160 18.95 -4.56 8.46
C TYR A 160 17.48 -4.28 8.76
N VAL A 161 16.62 -5.20 8.29
CA VAL A 161 15.20 -5.24 8.64
C VAL A 161 14.73 -6.70 8.71
N ILE A 162 13.79 -6.97 9.60
CA ILE A 162 13.12 -8.28 9.68
C ILE A 162 11.79 -8.14 8.93
N LEU A 163 11.61 -9.01 7.94
CA LEU A 163 10.46 -9.05 7.05
C LEU A 163 9.90 -10.47 7.01
N PRO A 164 8.70 -10.66 6.47
CA PRO A 164 8.21 -12.00 6.19
C PRO A 164 9.11 -12.74 5.23
N LEU A 165 9.29 -14.02 5.47
CA LEU A 165 10.01 -14.90 4.57
C LEU A 165 9.14 -15.22 3.36
N MET A 166 9.52 -14.70 2.20
CA MET A 166 8.87 -14.96 0.91
C MET A 166 9.90 -15.49 -0.07
N ASN A 167 9.48 -16.45 -0.90
CA ASN A 167 10.33 -16.94 -1.98
C ASN A 167 10.45 -15.85 -3.04
N GLY A 168 11.67 -15.54 -3.47
CA GLY A 168 11.90 -14.52 -4.49
C GLY A 168 13.07 -13.59 -4.18
N GLU A 169 12.99 -12.37 -4.68
CA GLU A 169 14.05 -11.37 -4.67
C GLU A 169 13.64 -10.16 -3.83
N TYR A 170 14.49 -9.76 -2.90
CA TYR A 170 14.35 -8.55 -2.11
C TYR A 170 15.23 -7.46 -2.71
N LEU A 171 14.61 -6.39 -3.18
CA LEU A 171 15.27 -5.25 -3.83
C LEU A 171 15.32 -4.07 -2.87
N ILE A 172 16.44 -3.35 -2.85
CA ILE A 172 16.64 -2.20 -1.96
C ILE A 172 17.15 -1.01 -2.78
N LYS A 173 16.55 0.15 -2.54
CA LYS A 173 17.07 1.48 -2.90
C LYS A 173 17.18 2.35 -1.65
N PHE A 174 18.09 3.32 -1.65
CA PHE A 174 18.09 4.38 -0.66
C PHE A 174 17.36 5.62 -1.19
N GLU A 175 16.70 6.32 -0.31
CA GLU A 175 16.00 7.58 -0.54
C GLU A 175 16.51 8.64 0.45
N ASP A 176 16.72 9.87 0.00
CA ASP A 176 17.08 11.01 0.86
C ASP A 176 15.83 11.80 1.29
N LEU A 177 16.03 12.85 2.11
CA LEU A 177 14.93 13.73 2.56
C LEU A 177 14.28 14.53 1.42
N GLN A 178 14.94 14.65 0.27
CA GLN A 178 14.41 15.30 -0.93
C GLN A 178 13.71 14.31 -1.86
N HIS A 179 13.49 13.07 -1.39
CA HIS A 179 12.91 11.97 -2.15
C HIS A 179 13.71 11.55 -3.40
N ASN A 180 14.99 11.92 -3.49
CA ASN A 180 15.86 11.32 -4.50
C ASN A 180 16.15 9.88 -4.13
N LYS A 181 16.09 8.98 -5.10
CA LYS A 181 16.41 7.57 -4.90
C LYS A 181 17.71 7.19 -5.57
N SER A 182 18.35 6.14 -5.06
CA SER A 182 19.51 5.53 -5.72
C SER A 182 19.16 5.19 -7.16
N GLU A 183 20.13 5.39 -8.06
CA GLU A 183 19.96 5.10 -9.49
C GLU A 183 19.57 3.64 -9.72
N ASN A 184 20.28 2.71 -9.07
CA ASN A 184 20.02 1.28 -9.21
C ASN A 184 19.53 0.68 -7.90
N ALA A 185 18.60 -0.27 -7.98
CA ALA A 185 18.30 -1.16 -6.89
C ALA A 185 19.40 -2.22 -6.78
N THR A 186 19.73 -2.62 -5.58
CA THR A 186 20.55 -3.80 -5.30
C THR A 186 19.68 -4.85 -4.65
N SER A 187 19.86 -6.11 -5.01
CA SER A 187 18.96 -7.16 -4.57
C SER A 187 19.69 -8.39 -4.00
N ALA A 188 18.92 -9.18 -3.30
CA ALA A 188 19.32 -10.52 -2.87
C ALA A 188 18.16 -11.50 -3.08
N VAL A 189 18.47 -12.67 -3.63
CA VAL A 189 17.49 -13.72 -3.93
C VAL A 189 17.50 -14.75 -2.81
N ILE A 190 16.31 -15.19 -2.41
CA ILE A 190 16.12 -16.36 -1.57
C ILE A 190 15.26 -17.38 -2.29
N ASN A 191 15.80 -18.58 -2.45
CA ASN A 191 15.10 -19.73 -3.02
C ASN A 191 14.70 -20.66 -1.89
N LEU A 192 13.43 -20.70 -1.57
CA LEU A 192 12.89 -21.65 -0.61
C LEU A 192 12.60 -22.97 -1.34
N PRO A 193 12.88 -24.13 -0.71
CA PRO A 193 12.46 -25.41 -1.27
C PRO A 193 10.95 -25.37 -1.53
N GLU A 194 10.51 -26.04 -2.59
CA GLU A 194 9.10 -26.20 -2.95
C GLU A 194 8.38 -27.07 -1.90
N GLU A 195 8.34 -26.62 -0.68
CA GLU A 195 7.50 -27.19 0.37
C GLU A 195 6.11 -26.54 0.26
N LEU A 196 5.09 -27.29 0.75
CA LEU A 196 3.70 -26.85 0.87
C LEU A 196 3.60 -25.34 1.14
N PRO A 197 2.65 -24.63 0.52
CA PRO A 197 2.57 -23.19 0.67
C PRO A 197 2.63 -22.80 2.15
N LYS A 198 3.71 -22.12 2.52
CA LYS A 198 3.93 -21.67 3.91
C LYS A 198 2.99 -20.54 4.30
N LEU A 199 2.33 -19.94 3.31
CA LEU A 199 1.42 -18.82 3.47
C LEU A 199 0.13 -19.08 2.67
N LEU A 200 -1.00 -18.84 3.30
CA LEU A 200 -2.26 -18.61 2.62
C LEU A 200 -2.36 -17.12 2.34
N VAL A 201 -2.44 -16.74 1.08
CA VAL A 201 -2.53 -15.34 0.65
C VAL A 201 -3.96 -15.06 0.17
N GLN A 202 -4.56 -14.04 0.73
CA GLN A 202 -5.82 -13.47 0.25
C GLN A 202 -5.56 -12.03 -0.18
N THR A 203 -5.93 -11.69 -1.41
CA THR A 203 -5.74 -10.34 -1.97
C THR A 203 -7.10 -9.67 -2.11
N VAL A 204 -7.20 -8.44 -1.61
CA VAL A 204 -8.36 -7.56 -1.76
C VAL A 204 -7.91 -6.35 -2.56
N ARG A 205 -8.66 -6.04 -3.61
CA ARG A 205 -8.40 -4.92 -4.53
C ARG A 205 -9.67 -4.09 -4.67
N GLU A 206 -9.59 -2.79 -4.39
CA GLU A 206 -10.68 -1.83 -4.59
C GLU A 206 -10.71 -1.26 -6.02
N ASP A 207 -9.57 -1.26 -6.69
CA ASP A 207 -9.42 -0.84 -8.09
C ASP A 207 -9.88 -1.88 -9.11
N GLN A 208 -10.18 -3.11 -8.66
CA GLN A 208 -10.60 -4.21 -9.54
C GLN A 208 -12.03 -4.64 -9.22
N GLY A 209 -12.89 -4.70 -10.23
CA GLY A 209 -14.27 -5.14 -10.07
C GLY A 209 -15.17 -4.61 -11.16
N ILE A 210 -16.47 -4.94 -11.10
CA ILE A 210 -17.48 -4.44 -12.05
C ILE A 210 -17.69 -2.92 -11.86
N ALA A 211 -17.51 -2.43 -10.62
CA ALA A 211 -17.43 -1.02 -10.29
C ALA A 211 -16.14 -0.81 -9.48
N PRO A 212 -15.08 -0.28 -10.09
CA PRO A 212 -13.86 0.07 -9.37
C PRO A 212 -14.15 1.09 -8.26
N PHE A 213 -13.43 0.98 -7.14
CA PHE A 213 -13.58 1.90 -6.01
C PHE A 213 -15.04 2.05 -5.55
N ALA A 214 -15.74 0.93 -5.35
CA ALA A 214 -17.16 0.90 -4.99
C ALA A 214 -17.45 1.27 -3.52
N GLY A 215 -16.44 1.59 -2.74
CA GLY A 215 -16.55 2.01 -1.35
C GLY A 215 -17.13 3.42 -1.18
N GLN A 216 -17.23 3.89 0.07
CA GLN A 216 -17.72 5.23 0.37
C GLN A 216 -16.67 6.28 0.01
N ARG A 217 -17.08 7.32 -0.70
CA ARG A 217 -16.25 8.42 -1.18
C ARG A 217 -16.68 9.72 -0.51
N ASN A 218 -15.72 10.42 0.08
CA ASN A 218 -15.91 11.74 0.65
C ASN A 218 -14.88 12.67 0.00
N ASP A 219 -15.35 13.70 -0.71
CA ASP A 219 -14.50 14.68 -1.41
C ASP A 219 -13.51 14.05 -2.42
N CYS A 220 -13.86 12.90 -2.95
CA CYS A 220 -13.12 12.18 -4.00
C CYS A 220 -14.09 11.40 -4.89
N PHE A 221 -13.69 11.13 -6.14
CA PHE A 221 -14.48 10.35 -7.08
C PHE A 221 -13.59 9.46 -7.97
N TYR A 222 -14.19 8.44 -8.58
CA TYR A 222 -13.50 7.64 -9.59
C TYR A 222 -13.65 8.32 -10.95
N SER A 223 -12.53 8.56 -11.61
CA SER A 223 -12.45 9.12 -12.95
C SER A 223 -12.28 8.02 -13.99
N ASP A 224 -13.26 7.83 -14.86
CA ASP A 224 -13.18 6.90 -15.99
C ASP A 224 -12.09 7.32 -17.01
N GLU A 225 -11.80 8.62 -17.11
CA GLU A 225 -10.77 9.13 -18.02
C GLU A 225 -9.37 8.69 -17.62
N TYR A 226 -9.09 8.69 -16.32
CA TYR A 226 -7.78 8.35 -15.80
C TYR A 226 -7.70 6.92 -15.24
N ASP A 227 -8.85 6.21 -15.20
CA ASP A 227 -8.98 4.90 -14.57
C ASP A 227 -8.41 4.90 -13.13
N ALA A 228 -8.77 5.94 -12.37
CA ALA A 228 -8.19 6.21 -11.04
C ALA A 228 -9.14 6.96 -10.12
N LEU A 229 -8.93 6.83 -8.80
CA LEU A 229 -9.60 7.66 -7.81
C LEU A 229 -8.85 8.98 -7.66
N VAL A 230 -9.58 10.11 -7.66
CA VAL A 230 -9.06 11.48 -7.62
C VAL A 230 -9.83 12.34 -6.62
N LEU A 231 -9.28 13.50 -6.25
CA LEU A 231 -9.99 14.51 -5.45
C LEU A 231 -11.13 15.14 -6.25
N ASP A 232 -12.21 15.45 -5.55
CA ASP A 232 -13.39 16.12 -6.11
C ASP A 232 -13.13 17.63 -6.34
N THR A 233 -14.05 18.30 -6.98
CA THR A 233 -14.01 19.75 -7.19
C THR A 233 -14.81 20.48 -6.11
N ASP A 234 -14.45 21.75 -5.84
CA ASP A 234 -15.16 22.62 -4.90
C ASP A 234 -16.46 23.19 -5.46
N ASP A 235 -16.73 23.00 -6.75
CA ASP A 235 -17.97 23.49 -7.34
C ASP A 235 -19.15 22.64 -6.83
N GLU A 236 -20.07 23.30 -6.13
CA GLU A 236 -21.43 22.82 -5.95
C GLU A 236 -22.12 22.74 -7.33
N ILE A 237 -21.71 21.79 -8.16
CA ILE A 237 -22.49 21.46 -9.33
C ILE A 237 -23.71 20.69 -8.81
N ASP A 238 -24.78 21.45 -8.56
CA ASP A 238 -26.12 20.95 -8.25
C ASP A 238 -26.70 20.09 -9.40
N ASP A 239 -25.94 19.96 -10.46
CA ASP A 239 -26.16 19.12 -11.64
C ASP A 239 -25.20 17.90 -11.63
N LYS A 240 -25.03 17.24 -10.48
CA LYS A 240 -24.60 15.82 -10.46
C LYS A 240 -25.72 14.99 -11.09
N VAL A 241 -25.97 15.30 -12.35
CA VAL A 241 -26.96 14.67 -13.18
C VAL A 241 -26.56 13.21 -13.36
N ASP A 242 -27.43 12.38 -12.83
CA ASP A 242 -27.68 11.02 -13.25
C ASP A 242 -26.47 10.18 -13.66
N PHE A 243 -25.96 9.43 -12.70
CA PHE A 243 -25.07 8.29 -12.90
C PHE A 243 -25.62 7.22 -13.87
N GLU A 244 -26.83 7.38 -14.39
CA GLU A 244 -27.47 6.41 -15.29
C GLU A 244 -27.08 6.56 -16.77
N GLU A 245 -26.42 7.65 -17.20
CA GLU A 245 -26.11 7.86 -18.62
C GLU A 245 -24.62 7.98 -18.98
N GLY A 246 -23.68 7.63 -18.12
CA GLY A 246 -22.27 7.45 -18.54
C GLY A 246 -21.57 8.70 -19.09
N TYR A 247 -21.97 9.89 -18.71
CA TYR A 247 -21.44 11.16 -19.20
C TYR A 247 -20.59 11.89 -18.16
N LEU A 248 -19.43 11.36 -17.83
CA LEU A 248 -18.32 12.17 -17.34
C LEU A 248 -17.25 12.36 -18.43
N GLN A 249 -17.69 12.59 -19.67
CA GLN A 249 -16.76 12.78 -20.80
C GLN A 249 -16.15 14.18 -20.91
N ASN A 250 -16.55 15.12 -20.08
CA ASN A 250 -15.94 16.44 -20.00
C ASN A 250 -16.00 16.92 -18.55
N ILE A 251 -15.15 16.44 -17.70
CA ILE A 251 -14.84 17.19 -16.49
C ILE A 251 -14.00 18.38 -16.98
N ASP A 252 -14.66 19.47 -17.28
CA ASP A 252 -14.03 20.78 -17.31
C ASP A 252 -13.63 21.07 -15.86
N PHE A 253 -12.38 20.79 -15.50
CA PHE A 253 -11.82 21.18 -14.21
C PHE A 253 -11.71 22.71 -14.09
N GLY A 254 -12.71 23.43 -14.60
CA GLY A 254 -12.85 24.89 -14.47
C GLY A 254 -13.04 25.32 -13.01
N GLY A 255 -13.36 24.37 -12.12
CA GLY A 255 -13.41 24.54 -10.67
C GLY A 255 -12.05 24.33 -10.00
N THR A 256 -11.94 24.76 -8.75
CA THR A 256 -10.81 24.43 -7.89
C THR A 256 -11.00 23.02 -7.34
N LEU A 257 -9.96 22.19 -7.41
CA LEU A 257 -9.98 20.88 -6.79
C LEU A 257 -9.97 21.01 -5.26
N LYS A 258 -10.60 20.08 -4.59
CA LYS A 258 -10.44 19.92 -3.14
C LYS A 258 -9.00 19.55 -2.80
N THR A 259 -8.55 19.98 -1.63
CA THR A 259 -7.19 19.69 -1.15
C THR A 259 -7.11 18.47 -0.27
N SER A 260 -8.23 17.85 0.05
CA SER A 260 -8.31 16.61 0.82
C SER A 260 -9.55 15.82 0.45
N GLY A 261 -9.48 14.49 0.60
CA GLY A 261 -10.58 13.58 0.40
C GLY A 261 -10.33 12.25 1.12
N GLU A 262 -11.38 11.48 1.32
CA GLU A 262 -11.32 10.19 1.99
C GLU A 262 -12.07 9.13 1.18
N TYR A 263 -11.48 7.94 1.12
CA TYR A 263 -12.11 6.76 0.54
C TYR A 263 -12.14 5.64 1.56
N PHE A 264 -13.30 5.16 1.92
CA PHE A 264 -13.48 3.99 2.78
C PHE A 264 -13.70 2.75 1.93
N PHE A 265 -12.97 1.68 2.22
CA PHE A 265 -13.13 0.41 1.52
C PHE A 265 -14.57 -0.11 1.63
N GLN A 266 -15.03 -0.74 0.55
CA GLN A 266 -16.39 -1.28 0.48
C GLN A 266 -16.68 -2.30 1.59
N ASN A 267 -15.69 -3.14 1.90
CA ASN A 267 -15.85 -4.25 2.81
C ASN A 267 -14.91 -4.17 4.00
N THR A 268 -15.45 -4.54 5.15
CA THR A 268 -14.67 -4.80 6.36
C THR A 268 -14.16 -6.25 6.34
N VAL A 269 -12.96 -6.48 6.86
CA VAL A 269 -12.41 -7.82 7.01
C VAL A 269 -12.74 -8.36 8.38
N ASP A 270 -13.56 -9.41 8.47
CA ASP A 270 -13.72 -10.21 9.69
C ASP A 270 -13.01 -11.56 9.54
N LEU A 271 -12.02 -11.83 10.36
CA LEU A 271 -11.26 -13.07 10.37
C LEU A 271 -12.00 -14.20 11.10
N GLY A 272 -13.17 -13.89 11.70
CA GLY A 272 -13.98 -14.84 12.45
C GLY A 272 -13.37 -15.27 13.79
N GLY A 273 -12.30 -14.64 14.24
CA GLY A 273 -11.58 -14.84 15.49
C GLY A 273 -10.37 -13.92 15.55
N ILE A 274 -9.73 -13.81 16.70
CA ILE A 274 -8.54 -12.97 16.85
C ILE A 274 -7.33 -13.71 16.25
N PHE A 275 -6.81 -13.24 15.15
CA PHE A 275 -5.63 -13.81 14.49
C PHE A 275 -4.50 -12.79 14.39
N THR A 276 -3.27 -13.30 14.41
CA THR A 276 -2.12 -12.52 13.95
C THR A 276 -1.91 -12.81 12.49
N VAL A 277 -2.10 -11.78 11.65
CA VAL A 277 -1.96 -11.85 10.19
C VAL A 277 -0.95 -10.82 9.75
N GLN A 278 -0.30 -11.10 8.63
CA GLN A 278 0.51 -10.10 7.97
C GLN A 278 -0.30 -9.41 6.89
N PHE A 279 -0.22 -8.08 6.88
CA PHE A 279 -0.72 -7.25 5.79
C PHE A 279 0.43 -6.76 4.93
N ASN A 280 0.24 -6.86 3.63
CA ASN A 280 1.04 -6.15 2.63
C ASN A 280 0.12 -5.15 1.92
N ARG A 281 0.51 -3.89 1.94
CA ARG A 281 -0.21 -2.80 1.28
C ARG A 281 -0.03 -2.89 -0.24
N ILE A 282 -1.11 -2.67 -0.97
CA ILE A 282 -1.11 -2.44 -2.42
C ILE A 282 -1.58 -1.00 -2.61
N LEU A 283 -0.68 -0.14 -3.07
CA LEU A 283 -0.99 1.27 -3.29
C LEU A 283 -0.08 1.82 -4.37
N LYS A 284 -0.70 2.30 -5.47
CA LYS A 284 0.00 2.96 -6.57
C LYS A 284 -0.63 4.32 -6.81
N ILE A 285 0.19 5.35 -6.71
CA ILE A 285 -0.25 6.74 -6.75
C ILE A 285 0.54 7.49 -7.81
N ARG A 286 -0.15 8.35 -8.55
CA ARG A 286 0.43 9.36 -9.46
C ARG A 286 -0.10 10.74 -9.06
N GLY A 287 0.52 11.80 -9.56
CA GLY A 287 -0.01 13.16 -9.47
C GLY A 287 -0.50 13.64 -10.83
N LEU A 288 -1.54 14.46 -10.85
CA LEU A 288 -2.12 15.06 -12.05
C LEU A 288 -2.34 16.56 -11.87
N TYR A 289 -2.13 17.32 -12.95
CA TYR A 289 -2.48 18.73 -13.07
C TYR A 289 -3.56 18.88 -14.17
N PRO A 290 -4.86 18.77 -13.83
CA PRO A 290 -5.93 18.61 -14.82
C PRO A 290 -6.09 19.80 -15.75
N ASN A 291 -5.81 21.02 -15.27
CA ASN A 291 -6.03 22.27 -16.01
C ASN A 291 -4.80 22.81 -16.72
N ASP A 292 -3.76 22.01 -16.87
CA ASP A 292 -2.56 22.47 -17.55
C ASP A 292 -2.67 22.26 -19.05
N THR A 293 -2.58 23.38 -19.81
CA THR A 293 -2.57 23.37 -21.28
C THR A 293 -1.33 22.73 -21.88
N ILE A 294 -0.31 22.51 -21.07
CA ILE A 294 0.87 21.74 -21.40
C ILE A 294 0.62 20.36 -20.81
N ASP A 295 0.54 19.35 -21.66
CA ASP A 295 0.27 17.97 -21.31
C ASP A 295 1.32 17.44 -20.30
N LEU A 296 1.21 17.90 -19.05
CA LEU A 296 1.98 17.46 -17.90
C LEU A 296 1.32 16.24 -17.24
N HIS A 297 0.45 15.57 -17.99
CA HIS A 297 -0.03 14.28 -17.58
C HIS A 297 1.18 13.40 -17.29
N PHE A 298 1.36 13.07 -16.04
CA PHE A 298 2.27 12.03 -15.66
C PHE A 298 1.65 10.68 -16.09
N THR A 299 1.39 10.54 -17.38
CA THR A 299 0.77 9.37 -17.98
C THR A 299 1.73 8.21 -18.10
N ASN A 300 3.02 8.43 -17.89
CA ASN A 300 3.99 7.36 -18.00
C ASN A 300 4.16 6.68 -16.64
N ILE A 301 3.41 5.61 -16.43
CA ILE A 301 3.44 4.70 -15.28
C ILE A 301 4.88 4.31 -14.91
N ASP A 302 5.75 4.09 -15.89
CA ASP A 302 7.15 3.71 -15.67
C ASP A 302 7.94 4.74 -14.86
N GLN A 303 7.53 6.00 -14.87
CA GLN A 303 8.18 7.06 -14.11
C GLN A 303 7.75 7.11 -12.64
N TRP A 304 6.55 6.64 -12.35
CA TRP A 304 5.95 6.65 -11.03
C TRP A 304 6.14 5.37 -10.26
N SER A 305 6.46 4.29 -10.92
CA SER A 305 6.76 3.01 -10.30
C SER A 305 7.94 3.08 -9.31
N ASP A 306 8.78 4.09 -9.43
CA ASP A 306 9.87 4.36 -8.50
C ASP A 306 9.40 5.05 -7.21
N PHE A 307 8.18 5.56 -7.13
CA PHE A 307 7.74 6.40 -6.02
C PHE A 307 7.03 5.67 -4.87
N ASP A 308 7.00 4.36 -4.82
CA ASP A 308 6.52 3.59 -3.64
C ASP A 308 5.32 4.20 -2.90
N GLY A 309 4.41 4.84 -3.60
CA GLY A 309 3.29 5.56 -3.03
C GLY A 309 3.62 6.93 -2.43
N ALA A 310 4.86 7.40 -2.51
CA ALA A 310 5.21 8.78 -2.24
C ALA A 310 5.07 9.60 -3.53
N LEU A 311 4.38 10.72 -3.43
CA LEU A 311 4.22 11.64 -4.55
C LEU A 311 5.30 12.72 -4.50
N PRO A 312 5.72 13.25 -5.64
CA PRO A 312 6.60 14.40 -5.63
C PRO A 312 5.84 15.59 -5.06
N ASP A 313 6.42 16.14 -4.04
CA ASP A 313 6.22 17.46 -3.45
C ASP A 313 4.84 17.81 -2.88
N GLU A 314 3.72 17.62 -3.59
CA GLU A 314 2.52 18.38 -3.26
C GLU A 314 1.23 17.58 -3.17
N THR A 315 1.24 16.34 -3.63
CA THR A 315 0.08 15.44 -3.54
C THR A 315 0.44 14.16 -2.82
N ASN A 316 -0.49 13.55 -2.10
CA ASN A 316 -0.22 12.34 -1.34
C ASN A 316 -1.48 11.46 -1.19
N GLY A 317 -1.26 10.19 -0.87
CA GLY A 317 -2.30 9.25 -0.46
C GLY A 317 -1.77 8.33 0.64
N ILE A 318 -2.48 8.26 1.75
CA ILE A 318 -2.10 7.45 2.90
C ILE A 318 -3.18 6.41 3.16
N LEU A 319 -2.83 5.14 2.96
CA LEU A 319 -3.70 4.04 3.33
C LEU A 319 -3.62 3.81 4.84
N ASN A 320 -4.74 3.98 5.51
CA ASN A 320 -4.90 3.80 6.94
C ASN A 320 -5.75 2.58 7.25
N PHE A 321 -5.63 2.07 8.46
CA PHE A 321 -6.50 1.02 8.97
C PHE A 321 -6.84 1.25 10.43
N ARG A 322 -7.94 0.65 10.87
CA ARG A 322 -8.27 0.47 12.26
C ARG A 322 -8.74 -0.96 12.52
N LYS A 323 -8.66 -1.41 13.74
CA LYS A 323 -9.01 -2.79 14.11
C LYS A 323 -9.84 -2.88 15.35
N SER A 324 -10.59 -3.99 15.46
CA SER A 324 -11.30 -4.39 16.67
C SER A 324 -11.08 -5.88 16.94
N ASN A 325 -11.17 -6.28 18.21
CA ASN A 325 -11.19 -7.68 18.64
C ASN A 325 -12.62 -8.19 18.87
N ASP A 326 -13.59 -7.28 18.93
CA ASP A 326 -14.99 -7.67 19.06
C ASP A 326 -15.52 -8.18 17.73
N PRO A 327 -16.31 -9.27 17.75
CA PRO A 327 -17.17 -9.53 16.62
C PRO A 327 -18.06 -8.29 16.47
N PHE A 328 -18.41 -7.93 15.23
CA PHE A 328 -19.61 -7.16 15.04
C PHE A 328 -20.75 -7.97 15.67
N SER A 329 -21.00 -7.79 16.94
CA SER A 329 -22.36 -7.86 17.36
C SER A 329 -22.99 -6.64 16.69
N ASP A 330 -23.69 -6.86 15.58
CA ASP A 330 -24.88 -6.08 15.35
C ASP A 330 -25.67 -6.24 16.66
N ASP A 331 -25.36 -5.45 17.67
CA ASP A 331 -26.20 -5.32 18.84
C ASP A 331 -27.47 -4.65 18.33
N GLN A 332 -28.28 -5.52 17.75
CA GLN A 332 -29.59 -5.18 17.27
C GLN A 332 -30.36 -4.84 18.52
N ILE A 333 -30.78 -3.59 18.61
CA ILE A 333 -31.56 -3.15 19.75
C ILE A 333 -32.82 -3.99 19.78
N GLN A 334 -32.95 -4.80 20.84
CA GLN A 334 -34.13 -5.60 21.12
C GLN A 334 -34.95 -4.89 22.19
N ASP A 335 -36.26 -5.03 22.11
CA ASP A 335 -37.15 -4.61 23.18
C ASP A 335 -37.10 -5.60 24.38
N GLU A 336 -37.82 -5.30 25.43
CA GLU A 336 -37.91 -6.15 26.64
C GLU A 336 -38.47 -7.57 26.38
N ASN A 337 -39.04 -7.81 25.16
CA ASN A 337 -39.58 -9.10 24.74
C ASN A 337 -38.64 -9.85 23.79
N THR A 338 -37.41 -9.35 23.59
CA THR A 338 -36.43 -9.88 22.63
C THR A 338 -36.83 -9.73 21.15
N GLU A 339 -37.78 -8.84 20.83
CA GLU A 339 -38.10 -8.47 19.46
C GLU A 339 -37.19 -7.34 18.97
N PHE A 340 -36.70 -7.42 17.70
CA PHE A 340 -35.84 -6.40 17.15
C PHE A 340 -36.61 -5.12 16.87
N LEU A 341 -36.05 -3.98 17.27
CA LEU A 341 -36.54 -2.69 16.81
C LEU A 341 -36.24 -2.53 15.31
N LEU A 342 -37.28 -2.23 14.55
CA LEU A 342 -37.20 -2.05 13.11
C LEU A 342 -37.33 -0.58 12.74
N LEU A 343 -36.59 -0.14 11.72
CA LEU A 343 -36.78 1.12 11.03
C LEU A 343 -38.07 1.06 10.17
N GLU A 344 -38.57 2.21 9.70
CA GLU A 344 -39.80 2.29 8.88
C GLU A 344 -39.69 1.46 7.57
N ASP A 345 -38.49 1.19 7.08
CA ASP A 345 -38.21 0.34 5.91
C ASP A 345 -38.12 -1.16 6.22
N GLY A 346 -38.31 -1.54 7.49
CA GLY A 346 -38.22 -2.92 7.96
C GLY A 346 -36.80 -3.40 8.25
N SER A 347 -35.78 -2.56 8.10
CA SER A 347 -34.42 -2.86 8.52
C SER A 347 -34.31 -2.79 10.05
N LYS A 348 -33.39 -3.57 10.62
CA LYS A 348 -33.17 -3.62 12.07
C LYS A 348 -32.40 -2.39 12.53
N PHE A 349 -32.79 -1.86 13.68
CA PHE A 349 -32.05 -0.77 14.32
C PHE A 349 -30.75 -1.33 14.91
N ASN A 350 -29.64 -0.94 14.35
CA ASN A 350 -28.31 -1.31 14.86
C ASN A 350 -27.83 -0.21 15.81
N GLN A 351 -27.37 -0.59 16.99
CA GLN A 351 -26.60 0.33 17.83
C GLN A 351 -25.20 0.38 17.25
N GLU A 352 -24.84 1.50 16.68
CA GLU A 352 -23.45 1.77 16.29
C GLU A 352 -22.63 1.95 17.57
N ASP A 353 -22.00 0.87 18.03
CA ASP A 353 -21.08 0.95 19.16
C ASP A 353 -19.76 1.54 18.65
N SER A 354 -19.65 2.86 18.75
CA SER A 354 -18.48 3.64 18.31
C SER A 354 -17.18 3.31 19.07
N ASN A 355 -17.25 2.46 20.10
CA ASN A 355 -16.13 2.16 20.99
C ASN A 355 -15.35 0.88 20.65
N THR A 356 -15.76 0.10 19.65
CA THR A 356 -15.11 -1.18 19.34
C THR A 356 -13.84 -1.03 18.50
N TYR A 357 -13.71 0.05 17.75
CA TYR A 357 -12.53 0.32 16.92
C TYR A 357 -11.57 1.29 17.59
N GLY A 358 -10.26 1.05 17.39
CA GLY A 358 -9.23 2.06 17.63
C GLY A 358 -9.29 3.19 16.61
N GLU A 359 -8.41 4.16 16.78
CA GLU A 359 -8.18 5.22 15.78
C GLU A 359 -7.61 4.66 14.48
N PHE A 360 -7.85 5.35 13.36
CA PHE A 360 -7.18 5.06 12.11
C PHE A 360 -5.69 5.41 12.21
N VAL A 361 -4.84 4.47 11.82
CA VAL A 361 -3.39 4.63 11.77
C VAL A 361 -2.85 4.19 10.40
N PRO A 362 -1.75 4.76 9.92
CA PRO A 362 -1.17 4.37 8.64
C PRO A 362 -0.87 2.88 8.58
N LEU A 363 -1.28 2.23 7.48
CA LEU A 363 -0.99 0.83 7.22
C LEU A 363 0.46 0.70 6.71
N GLU A 364 1.31 0.15 7.53
CA GLU A 364 2.61 -0.33 7.13
C GLU A 364 2.56 -1.83 6.85
N ASN A 365 3.45 -2.33 5.96
CA ASN A 365 3.60 -3.76 5.78
C ASN A 365 4.10 -4.40 7.08
N GLY A 366 3.36 -5.34 7.62
CA GLY A 366 3.69 -5.91 8.92
C GLY A 366 2.64 -6.86 9.48
N ARG A 367 2.89 -7.33 10.70
CA ARG A 367 2.00 -8.24 11.42
C ARG A 367 1.08 -7.46 12.36
N TYR A 368 -0.19 -7.78 12.28
CA TYR A 368 -1.24 -7.18 13.11
C TYR A 368 -2.11 -8.26 13.74
N THR A 369 -2.44 -8.07 15.00
CA THR A 369 -3.33 -8.97 15.73
C THR A 369 -4.68 -8.28 15.90
N GLY A 370 -5.75 -8.95 15.50
CA GLY A 370 -7.12 -8.46 15.60
C GLY A 370 -8.10 -9.43 14.97
N ARG A 371 -9.37 -9.16 15.12
CA ARG A 371 -10.44 -9.92 14.46
C ARG A 371 -10.97 -9.17 13.24
N VAL A 372 -11.32 -7.91 13.43
CA VAL A 372 -11.96 -7.09 12.39
C VAL A 372 -11.04 -5.94 12.01
N PHE A 373 -10.95 -5.66 10.70
CA PHE A 373 -10.12 -4.58 10.16
C PHE A 373 -10.95 -3.75 9.18
N GLN A 374 -10.87 -2.44 9.33
CA GLN A 374 -11.42 -1.46 8.36
C GLN A 374 -10.30 -0.64 7.78
N PHE A 375 -10.45 -0.26 6.51
CA PHE A 375 -9.43 0.46 5.76
C PHE A 375 -9.99 1.76 5.21
N LYS A 376 -9.15 2.77 5.21
CA LYS A 376 -9.45 4.11 4.68
C LYS A 376 -8.22 4.66 3.97
N LEU A 377 -8.41 5.26 2.81
CA LEU A 377 -7.38 6.03 2.12
C LEU A 377 -7.66 7.52 2.32
N ASP A 378 -6.68 8.25 2.85
CA ASP A 378 -6.69 9.71 2.89
C ASP A 378 -5.92 10.25 1.70
N LEU A 379 -6.58 11.07 0.89
CA LEU A 379 -6.00 11.78 -0.25
C LEU A 379 -5.73 13.22 0.17
N SER A 380 -4.62 13.78 -0.25
CA SER A 380 -4.30 15.18 0.01
C SER A 380 -3.53 15.83 -1.12
N SER A 381 -3.68 17.13 -1.26
CA SER A 381 -2.90 17.99 -2.14
C SER A 381 -2.55 19.28 -1.42
N GLU A 382 -1.35 19.80 -1.65
CA GLU A 382 -0.94 21.12 -1.13
C GLU A 382 -1.66 22.26 -1.85
N TYR A 383 -2.06 22.03 -3.11
CA TYR A 383 -2.65 23.03 -3.99
C TYR A 383 -3.92 22.48 -4.65
N ASN A 384 -4.83 23.40 -4.99
CA ASN A 384 -6.12 23.10 -5.61
C ASN A 384 -6.09 23.03 -7.15
N ASP A 385 -4.91 23.00 -7.76
CA ASP A 385 -4.68 22.83 -9.19
C ASP A 385 -4.07 21.46 -9.53
N GLN A 386 -4.00 20.57 -8.56
CA GLN A 386 -3.42 19.22 -8.71
C GLN A 386 -4.15 18.21 -7.84
N THR A 387 -4.13 16.96 -8.25
CA THR A 387 -4.76 15.84 -7.53
C THR A 387 -3.89 14.59 -7.53
N PRO A 388 -3.90 13.79 -6.45
CA PRO A 388 -3.39 12.43 -6.54
C PRO A 388 -4.30 11.57 -7.43
N LEU A 389 -3.69 10.69 -8.20
CA LEU A 389 -4.36 9.61 -8.95
C LEU A 389 -4.02 8.29 -8.28
N ILE A 390 -5.03 7.59 -7.80
CA ILE A 390 -4.86 6.29 -7.17
C ILE A 390 -5.19 5.21 -8.21
N ASP A 391 -4.15 4.62 -8.79
CA ASP A 391 -4.30 3.58 -9.83
C ASP A 391 -4.57 2.20 -9.24
N GLU A 392 -3.91 1.89 -8.10
CA GLU A 392 -4.07 0.61 -7.43
C GLU A 392 -4.29 0.82 -5.94
N LEU A 393 -5.28 0.15 -5.40
CA LEU A 393 -5.62 0.22 -3.98
C LEU A 393 -6.05 -1.14 -3.47
N GLY A 394 -5.42 -1.58 -2.38
CA GLY A 394 -5.76 -2.84 -1.77
C GLY A 394 -4.77 -3.30 -0.72
N TYR A 395 -4.88 -4.55 -0.36
CA TYR A 395 -3.96 -5.22 0.55
C TYR A 395 -3.95 -6.74 0.31
N GLN A 396 -2.89 -7.38 0.79
CA GLN A 396 -2.81 -8.83 0.91
C GLN A 396 -2.81 -9.23 2.39
N LEU A 397 -3.57 -10.27 2.69
CA LEU A 397 -3.59 -10.96 3.97
C LEU A 397 -2.80 -12.25 3.84
N LEU A 398 -1.83 -12.45 4.73
CA LEU A 398 -0.97 -13.64 4.71
C LEU A 398 -1.11 -14.38 6.04
N PHE A 399 -1.53 -15.64 5.96
CA PHE A 399 -1.63 -16.55 7.10
C PHE A 399 -0.53 -17.60 7.00
N GLU A 400 0.21 -17.77 8.09
CA GLU A 400 1.27 -18.79 8.17
C GLU A 400 0.69 -20.18 8.21
N ASN A 401 1.38 -21.13 7.57
CA ASN A 401 1.07 -22.54 7.70
C ASN A 401 1.34 -22.99 9.14
N ARG A 402 0.43 -23.80 9.66
CA ARG A 402 0.55 -24.42 10.99
C ARG A 402 0.23 -25.90 10.92
N THR A 403 1.05 -26.68 11.60
CA THR A 403 0.80 -28.10 11.86
C THR A 403 0.55 -28.30 13.34
N GLU A 404 -0.50 -29.00 13.69
CA GLU A 404 -0.77 -29.47 15.04
C GLU A 404 -0.92 -30.98 15.03
N SER A 405 -0.33 -31.66 15.99
CA SER A 405 -0.40 -33.10 16.10
C SER A 405 -0.47 -33.55 17.54
N ASP A 406 -1.17 -34.62 17.78
CA ASP A 406 -1.18 -35.32 19.05
C ASP A 406 -1.20 -36.82 18.77
N GLY A 407 -0.78 -37.61 19.75
CA GLY A 407 -0.57 -39.05 19.62
C GLY A 407 -1.06 -39.85 20.79
N SER A 408 -1.23 -41.16 20.54
CA SER A 408 -1.64 -42.12 21.55
C SER A 408 -2.99 -41.82 22.23
N ILE A 409 -3.94 -41.28 21.43
CA ILE A 409 -5.30 -40.95 21.89
C ILE A 409 -6.14 -42.23 21.84
N SER A 410 -6.82 -42.58 22.98
CA SER A 410 -7.86 -43.62 22.97
C SER A 410 -9.16 -43.00 22.46
N SER A 411 -9.78 -43.69 21.48
CA SER A 411 -11.05 -43.24 20.90
C SER A 411 -12.26 -43.54 21.80
N GLY A 412 -12.13 -44.57 22.67
CA GLY A 412 -13.29 -45.15 23.31
C GLY A 412 -14.21 -45.87 22.31
N ALA A 413 -15.29 -46.48 22.82
CA ALA A 413 -16.29 -47.16 21.99
C ALA A 413 -17.40 -46.17 21.55
N GLY A 414 -17.07 -45.08 20.93
CA GLY A 414 -17.99 -44.05 20.47
C GLY A 414 -17.30 -42.90 19.74
N ALA A 415 -18.02 -41.80 19.50
CA ALA A 415 -17.45 -40.62 18.90
C ALA A 415 -16.48 -39.92 19.87
N LYS A 416 -15.23 -39.79 19.49
CA LYS A 416 -14.20 -39.05 20.23
C LYS A 416 -14.08 -37.67 19.63
N ALA A 417 -14.38 -36.65 20.42
CA ALA A 417 -14.08 -35.28 20.06
C ALA A 417 -12.61 -34.95 20.33
N VAL A 418 -12.00 -34.31 19.39
CA VAL A 418 -10.63 -33.78 19.45
C VAL A 418 -10.71 -32.27 19.24
N THR A 419 -10.20 -31.49 20.18
CA THR A 419 -10.15 -30.04 20.11
C THR A 419 -8.70 -29.62 19.86
N PHE A 420 -8.47 -28.74 18.89
CA PHE A 420 -7.16 -28.17 18.63
C PHE A 420 -6.78 -27.19 19.75
N SER A 421 -5.49 -27.03 19.98
CA SER A 421 -4.94 -26.11 21.00
C SER A 421 -5.32 -24.65 20.73
N LYS A 422 -5.39 -24.30 19.43
CA LYS A 422 -5.85 -23.02 18.91
C LYS A 422 -6.67 -23.25 17.65
N ALA A 423 -7.67 -22.41 17.38
CA ALA A 423 -8.42 -22.50 16.13
C ALA A 423 -7.50 -22.21 14.93
N PHE A 424 -7.72 -22.91 13.84
CA PHE A 424 -7.18 -22.57 12.52
C PHE A 424 -8.01 -21.46 11.87
N TYR A 425 -7.44 -20.74 10.92
CA TYR A 425 -8.20 -19.76 10.12
C TYR A 425 -9.25 -20.44 9.23
N GLN A 426 -8.89 -21.59 8.67
CA GLN A 426 -9.79 -22.44 7.90
C GLN A 426 -9.72 -23.87 8.44
N THR A 427 -10.73 -24.69 8.14
CA THR A 427 -10.71 -26.12 8.50
C THR A 427 -9.45 -26.79 7.96
N PRO A 428 -8.57 -27.35 8.83
CA PRO A 428 -7.33 -27.93 8.41
C PRO A 428 -7.53 -29.28 7.70
N LYS A 429 -6.51 -29.74 6.98
CA LYS A 429 -6.45 -31.09 6.43
C LYS A 429 -5.97 -32.05 7.50
N LEU A 430 -6.68 -33.16 7.68
CA LEU A 430 -6.41 -34.15 8.70
C LEU A 430 -5.70 -35.39 8.13
N GLY A 431 -4.63 -35.81 8.77
CA GLY A 431 -4.02 -37.11 8.62
C GLY A 431 -4.24 -37.93 9.90
N ILE A 432 -4.78 -39.14 9.78
CA ILE A 432 -5.02 -40.04 10.93
C ILE A 432 -4.14 -41.29 10.78
N THR A 433 -3.44 -41.60 11.84
CA THR A 433 -2.69 -42.89 11.96
C THR A 433 -3.30 -43.68 13.10
N ALA A 434 -3.95 -44.78 12.79
CA ALA A 434 -4.57 -45.68 13.79
C ALA A 434 -3.70 -46.87 14.08
N SER A 435 -3.64 -47.26 15.34
CA SER A 435 -2.92 -48.43 15.85
C SER A 435 -3.91 -49.53 16.25
N ASN A 436 -3.42 -50.80 16.23
CA ASN A 436 -4.20 -51.97 16.66
C ASN A 436 -5.47 -52.22 15.86
N MET A 437 -5.49 -51.85 14.57
CA MET A 437 -6.59 -52.11 13.66
C MET A 437 -6.60 -53.61 13.32
N ALA A 438 -7.76 -54.25 13.45
CA ALA A 438 -8.03 -55.60 12.95
C ALA A 438 -8.52 -55.56 11.49
N SER A 439 -8.52 -56.73 10.85
CA SER A 439 -9.02 -56.83 9.49
C SER A 439 -10.52 -56.42 9.42
N GLY A 440 -10.83 -55.45 8.55
CA GLY A 440 -12.18 -54.93 8.38
C GLY A 440 -12.53 -53.77 9.34
N ASP A 441 -11.66 -53.35 10.21
CA ASP A 441 -11.83 -52.14 11.00
C ASP A 441 -11.70 -50.90 10.10
N TYR A 442 -12.48 -49.88 10.41
CA TYR A 442 -12.40 -48.57 9.72
C TYR A 442 -12.77 -47.45 10.67
N TYR A 443 -12.53 -46.23 10.26
CA TYR A 443 -12.95 -45.04 11.00
C TYR A 443 -13.71 -44.05 10.13
N VAL A 444 -14.53 -43.21 10.79
CA VAL A 444 -15.25 -42.13 10.16
C VAL A 444 -14.90 -40.85 10.93
N ILE A 445 -14.49 -39.82 10.20
CA ILE A 445 -14.30 -38.45 10.72
C ILE A 445 -15.59 -37.69 10.48
N SER A 446 -16.01 -36.93 11.49
CA SER A 446 -17.20 -36.09 11.45
C SER A 446 -16.96 -34.76 12.18
N SER A 447 -17.85 -33.81 11.99
CA SER A 447 -17.80 -32.48 12.65
C SER A 447 -16.44 -31.79 12.48
N GLU A 448 -15.84 -31.90 11.28
CA GLU A 448 -14.60 -31.19 10.97
C GLU A 448 -14.85 -29.67 10.98
N SER A 449 -14.02 -28.95 11.72
CA SER A 449 -14.13 -27.52 11.89
C SER A 449 -12.74 -26.88 12.10
N ARG A 450 -12.72 -25.57 12.22
CA ARG A 450 -11.53 -24.79 12.56
C ARG A 450 -10.97 -25.14 13.95
N THR A 451 -11.82 -25.62 14.88
CA THR A 451 -11.51 -25.83 16.29
C THR A 451 -11.30 -27.29 16.65
N GLY A 452 -11.60 -28.23 15.75
CA GLY A 452 -11.47 -29.67 16.03
C GLY A 452 -12.27 -30.54 15.09
N PHE A 453 -12.32 -31.83 15.44
CA PHE A 453 -13.07 -32.85 14.71
C PHE A 453 -13.55 -33.93 15.66
N SER A 454 -14.44 -34.80 15.17
CA SER A 454 -14.82 -36.04 15.86
C SER A 454 -14.43 -37.24 15.02
N ILE A 455 -14.02 -38.34 15.70
CA ILE A 455 -13.65 -39.58 15.04
C ILE A 455 -14.30 -40.76 15.75
N THR A 456 -14.81 -41.73 14.99
CA THR A 456 -15.36 -42.98 15.50
C THR A 456 -14.74 -44.15 14.76
N PHE A 457 -14.30 -45.16 15.48
CA PHE A 457 -13.81 -46.42 14.92
C PHE A 457 -14.88 -47.51 14.97
N PHE A 458 -14.91 -48.28 13.93
CA PHE A 458 -15.87 -49.38 13.77
C PHE A 458 -15.15 -50.69 13.42
N ASN A 459 -15.69 -51.80 13.89
CA ASN A 459 -15.25 -53.12 13.43
C ASN A 459 -15.98 -53.55 12.14
N SER A 460 -15.62 -54.73 11.63
CA SER A 460 -16.21 -55.31 10.43
C SER A 460 -17.74 -55.56 10.53
N SER A 461 -18.32 -55.52 11.74
CA SER A 461 -19.78 -55.65 11.97
C SER A 461 -20.46 -54.29 12.19
N ASN A 462 -19.79 -53.20 11.90
CA ASN A 462 -20.24 -51.82 12.13
C ASN A 462 -20.52 -51.45 13.61
N ALA A 463 -19.96 -52.19 14.54
CA ALA A 463 -20.01 -51.85 15.97
C ALA A 463 -18.90 -50.88 16.30
N ALA A 464 -19.21 -49.83 17.07
CA ALA A 464 -18.22 -48.88 17.54
C ALA A 464 -17.23 -49.57 18.50
N ILE A 465 -15.95 -49.31 18.31
CA ILE A 465 -14.84 -49.97 19.03
C ILE A 465 -13.80 -48.95 19.46
N ASP A 466 -13.06 -49.28 20.52
CA ASP A 466 -11.93 -48.49 20.99
C ASP A 466 -10.67 -48.81 20.17
N ARG A 467 -9.99 -47.76 19.68
CA ARG A 467 -8.68 -47.85 19.02
C ARG A 467 -7.81 -46.68 19.49
N THR A 468 -6.50 -46.93 19.45
CA THR A 468 -5.51 -45.86 19.68
C THR A 468 -5.17 -45.20 18.34
N PHE A 469 -5.18 -43.88 18.32
CA PHE A 469 -4.82 -43.13 17.10
C PHE A 469 -3.96 -41.90 17.42
N SER A 470 -3.32 -41.41 16.40
CA SER A 470 -2.63 -40.13 16.36
C SER A 470 -3.21 -39.31 15.22
N TYR A 471 -3.17 -37.99 15.35
CA TYR A 471 -3.56 -37.12 14.25
C TYR A 471 -2.49 -36.07 13.93
N GLN A 472 -2.53 -35.60 12.71
CA GLN A 472 -1.81 -34.41 12.24
C GLN A 472 -2.80 -33.52 11.49
N ALA A 473 -2.96 -32.29 11.94
CA ALA A 473 -3.79 -31.28 11.31
C ALA A 473 -2.88 -30.23 10.65
N ASN A 474 -3.01 -30.06 9.34
CA ASN A 474 -2.26 -29.07 8.55
C ASN A 474 -3.23 -28.00 8.05
N GLY A 475 -2.97 -26.75 8.38
CA GLY A 475 -3.79 -25.61 8.01
C GLY A 475 -3.05 -24.30 8.15
N PHE A 476 -3.79 -23.19 8.19
CA PHE A 476 -3.23 -21.87 8.24
C PHE A 476 -3.76 -21.07 9.44
N GLY A 477 -2.91 -20.16 9.92
CA GLY A 477 -3.24 -19.25 11.02
C GLY A 477 -3.33 -19.96 12.38
N ALA A 478 -3.13 -19.20 13.42
CA ALA A 478 -3.35 -19.61 14.80
C ALA A 478 -4.12 -18.49 15.48
N GLU A 479 -5.31 -18.81 16.03
CA GLU A 479 -6.08 -17.86 16.80
C GLU A 479 -5.23 -17.37 17.98
N GLY A 480 -5.15 -16.03 18.14
CA GLY A 480 -4.47 -15.41 19.26
C GLY A 480 -5.23 -15.65 20.59
N ALA A 481 -4.54 -15.48 21.69
CA ALA A 481 -5.15 -15.45 23.02
C ALA A 481 -5.53 -14.00 23.38
#